data_107e1ae82183bf1d1eb059a3527bbff0
#
_entry.id   107e1ae82183bf1d1eb059a3527bbff0
#
_cell.length_a   1.000
_cell.length_b   1.000
_cell.length_c   1.000
_cell.angle_alpha   90.00
_cell.angle_beta   90.00
_cell.angle_gamma   90.00
#
_symmetry.space_group_name_H-M   'P 1'
#
loop_
_entity.id
_entity.type
_entity.pdbx_description
1 polymer ?
#
loop_
_entity_poly.entity_id
_entity_poly.type
_entity_poly.pdbx_seq_one_letter_code
_entity_poly.pdbx_strand_id
1 'polypeptide(L)'
;AVNKISWSTVLLICGMLTFVGVLEEAGTIEYVSDGVANMGMPLLAALMICYIGAVVSAFASSTAILAALIPLAVPFLDSGSVSAVGVVCALAIASTIVDVSPFSTNGALVLANAPEGTDKDRFYKQILGYGGIVVAVGPLLAWLTLVVPGWL
;
A
#
# COMPACT_ATOMS: atom_id res chain seq x y z
N ALA A 1 -30.82 -5.80 -11.89
CA ALA A 1 -29.46 -6.34 -11.61
C ALA A 1 -28.39 -5.24 -11.85
N VAL A 2 -28.40 -4.54 -12.97
CA VAL A 2 -27.38 -3.53 -13.37
C VAL A 2 -27.27 -2.36 -12.38
N ASN A 3 -28.37 -1.92 -11.78
CA ASN A 3 -28.40 -0.82 -10.80
C ASN A 3 -27.78 -1.16 -9.43
N LYS A 4 -27.38 -2.42 -9.19
CA LYS A 4 -26.68 -2.84 -7.97
C LYS A 4 -25.16 -2.96 -8.15
N ILE A 5 -24.67 -2.72 -9.37
CA ILE A 5 -23.23 -2.73 -9.66
C ILE A 5 -22.65 -1.37 -9.23
N SER A 6 -21.58 -1.43 -8.44
CA SER A 6 -20.80 -0.24 -8.10
C SER A 6 -19.95 0.20 -9.30
N TRP A 7 -20.57 0.94 -10.23
CA TRP A 7 -19.90 1.42 -11.45
C TRP A 7 -18.65 2.26 -11.15
N SER A 8 -18.69 3.02 -10.06
CA SER A 8 -17.50 3.78 -9.60
C SER A 8 -16.31 2.86 -9.35
N THR A 9 -16.52 1.71 -8.68
CA THR A 9 -15.47 0.74 -8.38
C THR A 9 -14.99 0.06 -9.66
N VAL A 10 -15.90 -0.32 -10.56
CA VAL A 10 -15.54 -0.92 -11.85
C VAL A 10 -14.69 0.03 -12.68
N LEU A 11 -15.11 1.28 -12.83
CA LEU A 11 -14.38 2.29 -13.60
C LEU A 11 -13.02 2.61 -12.98
N LEU A 12 -12.95 2.67 -11.64
CA LEU A 12 -11.68 2.88 -10.93
C LEU A 12 -10.70 1.74 -11.20
N ILE A 13 -11.14 0.49 -11.04
CA ILE A 13 -10.28 -0.69 -11.26
C ILE A 13 -9.86 -0.77 -12.73
N CYS A 14 -10.80 -0.63 -13.67
CA CYS A 14 -10.48 -0.67 -15.10
C CYS A 14 -9.53 0.47 -15.50
N GLY A 15 -9.76 1.69 -15.00
CA GLY A 15 -8.89 2.83 -15.26
C GLY A 15 -7.48 2.62 -14.72
N MET A 16 -7.35 2.07 -13.53
CA MET A 16 -6.03 1.75 -12.96
C MET A 16 -5.31 0.65 -13.72
N LEU A 17 -6.00 -0.44 -14.09
CA LEU A 17 -5.41 -1.50 -14.90
C LEU A 17 -4.97 -1.00 -16.28
N THR A 18 -5.77 -0.13 -16.90
CA THR A 18 -5.39 0.53 -18.16
C THR A 18 -4.15 1.39 -17.99
N PHE A 19 -4.07 2.17 -16.91
CA PHE A 19 -2.91 3.00 -16.61
C PHE A 19 -1.65 2.16 -16.38
N VAL A 20 -1.75 1.06 -15.62
CA VAL A 20 -0.65 0.11 -15.42
C VAL A 20 -0.21 -0.49 -16.76
N GLY A 21 -1.14 -0.90 -17.63
CA GLY A 21 -0.81 -1.39 -18.96
C GLY A 21 -0.07 -0.37 -19.84
N VAL A 22 -0.40 0.92 -19.72
CA VAL A 22 0.34 2.01 -20.37
C VAL A 22 1.76 2.15 -19.81
N LEU A 23 1.94 2.02 -18.50
CA LEU A 23 3.27 2.05 -17.88
C LEU A 23 4.13 0.87 -18.29
N GLU A 24 3.52 -0.31 -18.45
CA GLU A 24 4.18 -1.51 -18.95
C GLU A 24 4.65 -1.31 -20.41
N GLU A 25 3.76 -0.90 -21.30
CA GLU A 25 4.07 -0.61 -22.69
C GLU A 25 5.13 0.51 -22.86
N ALA A 26 5.14 1.47 -21.93
CA ALA A 26 6.13 2.54 -21.89
C ALA A 26 7.51 2.08 -21.37
N GLY A 27 7.68 0.81 -20.96
CA GLY A 27 8.93 0.29 -20.40
C GLY A 27 9.24 0.79 -18.99
N THR A 28 8.30 1.45 -18.32
CA THR A 28 8.51 1.99 -16.98
C THR A 28 8.69 0.88 -15.95
N ILE A 29 7.96 -0.22 -16.13
CA ILE A 29 8.02 -1.38 -15.22
C ILE A 29 9.39 -2.06 -15.33
N GLU A 30 9.91 -2.28 -16.56
CA GLU A 30 11.24 -2.80 -16.79
C GLU A 30 12.33 -1.90 -16.22
N TYR A 31 12.23 -0.59 -16.43
CA TYR A 31 13.19 0.37 -15.88
C TYR A 31 13.26 0.32 -14.34
N VAL A 32 12.12 0.24 -13.68
CA VAL A 32 12.04 0.11 -12.21
C VAL A 32 12.59 -1.23 -11.76
N SER A 33 12.23 -2.33 -12.45
CA SER A 33 12.70 -3.69 -12.14
C SER A 33 14.21 -3.82 -12.28
N ASP A 34 14.79 -3.27 -13.34
CA ASP A 34 16.25 -3.25 -13.54
C ASP A 34 16.94 -2.40 -12.46
N GLY A 35 16.36 -1.27 -12.10
CA GLY A 35 16.84 -0.44 -10.98
C GLY A 35 16.89 -1.21 -9.66
N VAL A 36 15.85 -1.96 -9.35
CA VAL A 36 15.73 -2.80 -8.17
C VAL A 36 16.69 -4.01 -8.23
N ALA A 37 16.77 -4.69 -9.37
CA ALA A 37 17.68 -5.83 -9.57
C ALA A 37 19.14 -5.42 -9.41
N ASN A 38 19.51 -4.26 -9.91
CA ASN A 38 20.87 -3.70 -9.79
C ASN A 38 21.25 -3.27 -8.37
N MET A 39 20.28 -3.10 -7.45
CA MET A 39 20.56 -2.80 -6.04
C MET A 39 21.20 -3.99 -5.30
N GLY A 40 21.17 -5.21 -5.87
CA GLY A 40 21.80 -6.42 -5.30
C GLY A 40 21.20 -6.88 -3.96
N MET A 41 20.11 -6.26 -3.50
CA MET A 41 19.46 -6.51 -2.21
C MET A 41 17.92 -6.58 -2.35
N PRO A 42 17.40 -7.69 -2.89
CA PRO A 42 15.97 -7.81 -3.17
C PRO A 42 15.07 -7.68 -1.92
N LEU A 43 15.57 -8.10 -0.76
CA LEU A 43 14.86 -7.93 0.51
C LEU A 43 14.67 -6.45 0.88
N LEU A 44 15.67 -5.63 0.59
CA LEU A 44 15.62 -4.19 0.88
C LEU A 44 14.69 -3.47 -0.08
N ALA A 45 14.65 -3.91 -1.34
CA ALA A 45 13.70 -3.41 -2.33
C ALA A 45 12.25 -3.72 -1.94
N ALA A 46 11.97 -4.93 -1.47
CA ALA A 46 10.66 -5.30 -0.94
C ALA A 46 10.24 -4.42 0.25
N LEU A 47 11.17 -4.11 1.15
CA LEU A 47 10.92 -3.18 2.27
C LEU A 47 10.58 -1.77 1.76
N MET A 48 11.34 -1.26 0.80
CA MET A 48 11.09 0.05 0.19
C MET A 48 9.69 0.15 -0.44
N ILE A 49 9.28 -0.88 -1.18
CA ILE A 49 7.94 -0.95 -1.79
C ILE A 49 6.85 -0.95 -0.69
N CYS A 50 7.04 -1.70 0.40
CA CYS A 50 6.12 -1.69 1.54
C CYS A 50 6.02 -0.32 2.20
N TYR A 51 7.13 0.40 2.37
CA TYR A 51 7.13 1.76 2.91
C TYR A 51 6.46 2.77 1.98
N ILE A 52 6.75 2.70 0.69
CA ILE A 52 6.08 3.55 -0.32
C ILE A 52 4.58 3.30 -0.27
N GLY A 53 4.14 2.03 -0.27
CA GLY A 53 2.74 1.65 -0.17
C GLY A 53 2.08 2.20 1.10
N ALA A 54 2.74 2.09 2.25
CA ALA A 54 2.25 2.60 3.52
C ALA A 54 2.13 4.13 3.54
N VAL A 55 3.18 4.85 3.12
CA VAL A 55 3.19 6.32 3.10
C VAL A 55 2.11 6.85 2.16
N VAL A 56 2.01 6.31 0.95
CA VAL A 56 0.99 6.75 -0.02
C VAL A 56 -0.42 6.38 0.48
N SER A 57 -0.58 5.21 1.13
CA SER A 57 -1.86 4.78 1.72
C SER A 57 -2.33 5.67 2.87
N ALA A 58 -1.42 6.34 3.56
CA ALA A 58 -1.79 7.30 4.59
C ALA A 58 -2.62 8.49 4.05
N PHE A 59 -2.52 8.77 2.75
CA PHE A 59 -3.19 9.90 2.07
C PHE A 59 -4.21 9.45 1.02
N ALA A 60 -4.19 8.19 0.61
CA ALA A 60 -5.04 7.66 -0.45
C ALA A 60 -5.70 6.35 -0.03
N SER A 61 -6.61 5.84 -0.85
CA SER A 61 -7.27 4.55 -0.60
C SER A 61 -6.27 3.39 -0.72
N SER A 62 -6.19 2.56 0.31
CA SER A 62 -5.36 1.33 0.32
C SER A 62 -5.68 0.39 -0.85
N THR A 63 -6.95 0.28 -1.24
CA THR A 63 -7.38 -0.53 -2.40
C THR A 63 -6.77 -0.03 -3.72
N ALA A 64 -6.78 1.30 -3.92
CA ALA A 64 -6.21 1.90 -5.13
C ALA A 64 -4.69 1.68 -5.19
N ILE A 65 -4.02 1.79 -4.06
CA ILE A 65 -2.56 1.60 -3.96
C ILE A 65 -2.17 0.14 -4.22
N LEU A 66 -2.90 -0.81 -3.65
CA LEU A 66 -2.66 -2.23 -3.91
C LEU A 66 -2.84 -2.56 -5.39
N ALA A 67 -3.89 -2.04 -6.04
CA ALA A 67 -4.11 -2.23 -7.46
C ALA A 67 -2.98 -1.66 -8.33
N ALA A 68 -2.31 -0.59 -7.88
CA ALA A 68 -1.17 0.01 -8.59
C ALA A 68 0.17 -0.68 -8.28
N LEU A 69 0.43 -1.00 -7.02
CA LEU A 69 1.75 -1.49 -6.59
C LEU A 69 1.94 -2.99 -6.82
N ILE A 70 0.88 -3.81 -6.79
CA ILE A 70 1.01 -5.25 -7.04
C ILE A 70 1.52 -5.51 -8.45
N PRO A 71 0.94 -4.96 -9.53
CA PRO A 71 1.48 -5.13 -10.88
C PRO A 71 2.91 -4.61 -11.04
N LEU A 72 3.25 -3.49 -10.40
CA LEU A 72 4.62 -2.96 -10.40
C LEU A 72 5.63 -3.87 -9.69
N ALA A 73 5.18 -4.68 -8.74
CA ALA A 73 6.03 -5.63 -8.03
C ALA A 73 6.23 -6.95 -8.81
N VAL A 74 5.36 -7.31 -9.76
CA VAL A 74 5.38 -8.60 -10.47
C VAL A 74 6.73 -8.89 -11.12
N PRO A 75 7.35 -8.01 -11.93
CA PRO A 75 8.62 -8.31 -12.58
C PRO A 75 9.76 -8.56 -11.57
N PHE A 76 9.73 -7.85 -10.45
CA PHE A 76 10.67 -8.05 -9.35
C PHE A 76 10.45 -9.40 -8.64
N LEU A 77 9.19 -9.84 -8.51
CA LEU A 77 8.83 -11.12 -7.89
C LEU A 77 9.19 -12.31 -8.81
N ASP A 78 9.09 -12.14 -10.12
CA ASP A 78 9.46 -13.16 -11.11
C ASP A 78 10.96 -13.45 -11.13
N SER A 79 11.80 -12.56 -10.60
CA SER A 79 13.24 -12.82 -10.41
C SER A 79 13.54 -13.96 -9.42
N GLY A 80 12.55 -14.45 -8.67
CA GLY A 80 12.66 -15.57 -7.74
C GLY A 80 13.52 -15.32 -6.49
N SER A 81 13.96 -14.08 -6.29
CA SER A 81 14.85 -13.72 -5.17
C SER A 81 14.13 -13.60 -3.83
N VAL A 82 12.81 -13.41 -3.84
CA VAL A 82 11.93 -13.27 -2.66
C VAL A 82 10.60 -13.94 -2.93
N SER A 83 9.94 -14.40 -1.87
CA SER A 83 8.60 -14.99 -2.00
C SER A 83 7.59 -13.95 -2.48
N ALA A 84 7.00 -14.17 -3.64
CA ALA A 84 5.95 -13.33 -4.19
C ALA A 84 4.76 -13.20 -3.23
N VAL A 85 4.33 -14.31 -2.62
CA VAL A 85 3.23 -14.34 -1.66
C VAL A 85 3.58 -13.51 -0.43
N GLY A 86 4.79 -13.67 0.10
CA GLY A 86 5.27 -12.91 1.26
C GLY A 86 5.27 -11.40 1.02
N VAL A 87 5.77 -10.96 -0.14
CA VAL A 87 5.81 -9.53 -0.50
C VAL A 87 4.40 -8.96 -0.71
N VAL A 88 3.52 -9.66 -1.43
CA VAL A 88 2.14 -9.21 -1.65
C VAL A 88 1.37 -9.12 -0.33
N CYS A 89 1.52 -10.11 0.55
CA CYS A 89 0.90 -10.08 1.88
C CYS A 89 1.46 -8.94 2.75
N ALA A 90 2.79 -8.74 2.74
CA ALA A 90 3.42 -7.65 3.48
C ALA A 90 2.96 -6.28 2.97
N LEU A 91 2.87 -6.10 1.65
CA LEU A 91 2.38 -4.88 1.04
C LEU A 91 0.90 -4.63 1.37
N ALA A 92 0.06 -5.67 1.33
CA ALA A 92 -1.35 -5.58 1.69
C ALA A 92 -1.54 -5.15 3.14
N ILE A 93 -0.78 -5.73 4.07
CA ILE A 93 -0.82 -5.35 5.48
C ILE A 93 -0.27 -3.94 5.67
N ALA A 94 0.90 -3.63 5.09
CA ALA A 94 1.54 -2.33 5.21
C ALA A 94 0.64 -1.18 4.73
N SER A 95 -0.06 -1.37 3.62
CA SER A 95 -0.97 -0.35 3.09
C SER A 95 -2.30 -0.26 3.85
N THR A 96 -2.81 -1.36 4.38
CA THR A 96 -4.12 -1.38 5.06
C THR A 96 -4.03 -0.90 6.50
N ILE A 97 -2.96 -1.25 7.23
CA ILE A 97 -2.80 -0.88 8.65
C ILE A 97 -2.65 0.64 8.84
N VAL A 98 -2.20 1.34 7.82
CA VAL A 98 -2.01 2.81 7.83
C VAL A 98 -3.31 3.57 7.53
N ASP A 99 -4.38 2.90 7.13
CA ASP A 99 -5.70 3.50 6.80
C ASP A 99 -6.45 4.04 8.05
N VAL A 100 -5.73 4.30 9.12
CA VAL A 100 -6.17 5.02 10.33
C VAL A 100 -5.68 6.47 10.38
N SER A 101 -4.93 6.92 9.38
CA SER A 101 -4.49 8.30 9.25
C SER A 101 -5.68 9.26 9.18
N PRO A 102 -5.61 10.47 9.77
CA PRO A 102 -6.71 11.44 9.66
C PRO A 102 -7.00 11.89 8.22
N PHE A 103 -6.10 11.63 7.29
CA PHE A 103 -6.25 11.92 5.85
C PHE A 103 -6.87 10.76 5.07
N SER A 104 -6.93 9.56 5.66
CA SER A 104 -7.57 8.39 5.06
C SER A 104 -9.08 8.39 5.31
N THR A 105 -9.81 7.58 4.54
CA THR A 105 -11.27 7.45 4.65
C THR A 105 -11.69 7.00 6.06
N ASN A 106 -11.01 5.99 6.62
CA ASN A 106 -11.35 5.46 7.93
C ASN A 106 -10.99 6.42 9.07
N GLY A 107 -9.83 7.07 9.01
CA GLY A 107 -9.44 8.07 9.99
C GLY A 107 -10.36 9.30 9.98
N ALA A 108 -10.78 9.75 8.79
CA ALA A 108 -11.75 10.83 8.66
C ALA A 108 -13.12 10.46 9.28
N LEU A 109 -13.59 9.21 9.08
CA LEU A 109 -14.82 8.71 9.71
C LEU A 109 -14.70 8.65 11.23
N VAL A 110 -13.58 8.23 11.77
CA VAL A 110 -13.33 8.21 13.23
C VAL A 110 -13.38 9.63 13.79
N LEU A 111 -12.75 10.59 13.12
CA LEU A 111 -12.79 12.00 13.54
C LEU A 111 -14.21 12.59 13.46
N ALA A 112 -14.96 12.27 12.41
CA ALA A 112 -16.32 12.76 12.22
C ALA A 112 -17.30 12.21 13.27
N ASN A 113 -17.08 10.99 13.77
CA ASN A 113 -17.92 10.32 14.76
C ASN A 113 -17.36 10.42 16.19
N ALA A 114 -16.42 11.33 16.45
CA ALA A 114 -15.91 11.57 17.78
C ALA A 114 -17.05 11.96 18.75
N PRO A 115 -17.10 11.41 19.99
CA PRO A 115 -18.14 11.72 20.96
C PRO A 115 -18.27 13.22 21.27
N GLU A 116 -19.48 13.65 21.60
CA GLU A 116 -19.73 15.03 22.03
C GLU A 116 -18.89 15.35 23.29
N GLY A 117 -18.24 16.52 23.28
CA GLY A 117 -17.32 16.93 24.36
C GLY A 117 -15.86 16.52 24.18
N THR A 118 -15.53 15.78 23.11
CA THR A 118 -14.13 15.46 22.76
C THR A 118 -13.42 16.72 22.26
N ASP A 119 -12.24 17.02 22.80
CA ASP A 119 -11.33 18.03 22.24
C ASP A 119 -10.83 17.53 20.88
N LYS A 120 -11.40 18.07 19.81
CA LYS A 120 -11.14 17.64 18.44
C LYS A 120 -9.68 17.86 18.03
N ASP A 121 -9.04 18.93 18.50
CA ASP A 121 -7.65 19.24 18.16
C ASP A 121 -6.69 18.24 18.81
N ARG A 122 -6.96 17.89 20.06
CA ARG A 122 -6.18 16.88 20.77
C ARG A 122 -6.38 15.50 20.16
N PHE A 123 -7.61 15.15 19.83
CA PHE A 123 -7.96 13.87 19.21
C PHE A 123 -7.33 13.73 17.83
N TYR A 124 -7.38 14.78 17.01
CA TYR A 124 -6.70 14.84 15.70
C TYR A 124 -5.19 14.58 15.83
N LYS A 125 -4.52 15.26 16.78
CA LYS A 125 -3.08 15.07 17.03
C LYS A 125 -2.75 13.66 17.50
N GLN A 126 -3.63 13.03 18.29
CA GLN A 126 -3.45 11.64 18.72
C GLN A 126 -3.55 10.67 17.55
N ILE A 127 -4.54 10.82 16.67
CA ILE A 127 -4.70 9.99 15.48
C ILE A 127 -3.51 10.20 14.52
N LEU A 128 -3.06 11.44 14.35
CA LEU A 128 -1.90 11.75 13.53
C LEU A 128 -0.62 11.11 14.07
N GLY A 129 -0.39 11.21 15.39
CA GLY A 129 0.75 10.58 16.05
C GLY A 129 0.72 9.06 15.95
N TYR A 130 -0.44 8.46 16.19
CA TYR A 130 -0.65 7.03 16.02
C TYR A 130 -0.39 6.58 14.58
N GLY A 131 -0.95 7.29 13.59
CA GLY A 131 -0.71 7.03 12.17
C GLY A 131 0.77 7.10 11.81
N GLY A 132 1.51 8.09 12.33
CA GLY A 132 2.96 8.19 12.13
C GLY A 132 3.73 7.00 12.69
N ILE A 133 3.38 6.52 13.89
CA ILE A 133 3.99 5.33 14.49
C ILE A 133 3.68 4.09 13.63
N VAL A 134 2.44 3.95 13.19
CA VAL A 134 2.01 2.81 12.37
C VAL A 134 2.70 2.80 11.01
N VAL A 135 2.88 3.96 10.37
CA VAL A 135 3.66 4.10 9.12
C VAL A 135 5.10 3.67 9.32
N ALA A 136 5.71 4.01 10.44
CA ALA A 136 7.11 3.68 10.71
C ALA A 136 7.31 2.19 11.05
N VAL A 137 6.44 1.63 11.87
CA VAL A 137 6.61 0.28 12.46
C VAL A 137 5.89 -0.80 11.64
N GLY A 138 4.71 -0.48 11.09
CA GLY A 138 3.86 -1.45 10.40
C GLY A 138 4.53 -2.15 9.21
N PRO A 139 5.07 -1.41 8.22
CA PRO A 139 5.77 -2.00 7.09
C PRO A 139 6.99 -2.83 7.50
N LEU A 140 7.73 -2.37 8.52
CA LEU A 140 8.90 -3.08 9.03
C LEU A 140 8.51 -4.42 9.65
N LEU A 141 7.48 -4.46 10.47
CA LEU A 141 6.98 -5.70 11.07
C LEU A 141 6.41 -6.66 10.02
N ALA A 142 5.61 -6.16 9.06
CA ALA A 142 5.09 -6.97 7.99
C ALA A 142 6.22 -7.59 7.14
N TRP A 143 7.22 -6.81 6.80
CA TRP A 143 8.39 -7.27 6.07
C TRP A 143 9.22 -8.30 6.85
N LEU A 144 9.51 -8.04 8.14
CA LEU A 144 10.27 -8.96 8.99
C LEU A 144 9.58 -10.31 9.20
N THR A 145 8.25 -10.32 9.25
CA THR A 145 7.49 -11.55 9.55
C THR A 145 7.11 -12.34 8.31
N LEU A 146 6.92 -11.70 7.16
CA LEU A 146 6.37 -12.33 5.96
C LEU A 146 7.41 -12.46 4.82
N VAL A 147 8.34 -11.51 4.70
CA VAL A 147 9.30 -11.50 3.59
C VAL A 147 10.62 -12.13 4.00
N VAL A 148 11.17 -11.75 5.15
CA VAL A 148 12.49 -12.21 5.61
C VAL A 148 12.55 -13.72 5.84
N PRO A 149 11.54 -14.39 6.46
CA PRO A 149 11.64 -15.82 6.71
C PRO A 149 11.49 -16.69 5.46
N GLY A 150 10.88 -16.17 4.38
CA GLY A 150 10.72 -16.90 3.12
C GLY A 150 9.88 -18.18 3.20
N TRP A 151 8.97 -18.27 4.16
CA TRP A 151 8.17 -19.49 4.46
C TRP A 151 6.80 -19.52 3.75
N LEU A 152 6.43 -18.47 3.04
CA LEU A 152 5.19 -18.35 2.27
C LEU A 152 5.43 -18.56 0.78
#